data_0b4283f1120a0752d3b14a90a5fb744e
#
_entry.id   0b4283f1120a0752d3b14a90a5fb744e
#
_cell.length_a   1.000
_cell.length_b   1.000
_cell.length_c   1.000
_cell.angle_alpha   90.00
_cell.angle_beta   90.00
_cell.angle_gamma   90.00
#
_symmetry.space_group_name_H-M   'P 1'
#
loop_
_entity.id
_entity.type
_entity.pdbx_description
1 polymer ?
#
loop_
_entity_poly.entity_id
_entity_poly.type
_entity_poly.pdbx_seq_one_letter_code
_entity_poly.pdbx_strand_id
1 'polypeptide(L)'
;RYSSYYGSTTKSYLAQTADGGYQRAEYINDKIVVETYDSKRNLVSSKNVEAELPIFGGIYIGKDYNYAVFGQMNKEESDECEVFRFVKYDKNWNRLVQCSVKGANTYIPFDAGGLSMTETDGKLYIHTCHEMYQSDDGYHHQANCSFVVNEEDMTLVDSYTGVMNLGEGYV
;
A
#
# COMPACT_ATOMS: atom_id res chain seq x y z
N ARG A 1 1.51 16.57 2.58
CA ARG A 1 0.80 16.75 3.86
C ARG A 1 -0.65 16.37 3.61
N TYR A 2 -1.01 15.14 3.97
CA TYR A 2 -2.39 14.67 3.79
C TYR A 2 -3.32 15.52 4.64
N SER A 3 -4.30 16.11 3.98
CA SER A 3 -5.39 16.78 4.66
C SER A 3 -6.29 15.72 5.31
N SER A 4 -6.52 15.81 6.60
CA SER A 4 -7.54 15.02 7.29
C SER A 4 -8.96 15.25 6.73
N TYR A 5 -9.08 16.19 5.81
CA TYR A 5 -10.33 16.58 5.16
C TYR A 5 -10.82 15.55 4.15
N TYR A 6 -9.90 14.83 3.49
CA TYR A 6 -10.24 13.87 2.41
C TYR A 6 -10.07 12.40 2.82
N GLY A 7 -9.80 12.14 4.08
CA GLY A 7 -9.51 10.82 4.56
C GLY A 7 -8.04 10.63 4.94
N SER A 8 -7.75 9.52 5.55
CA SER A 8 -6.40 9.14 5.96
C SER A 8 -6.18 7.66 5.73
N THR A 9 -4.96 7.30 5.38
CA THR A 9 -4.54 5.91 5.27
C THR A 9 -4.77 5.15 6.57
N THR A 10 -5.39 3.98 6.50
CA THR A 10 -5.52 3.07 7.64
C THR A 10 -4.14 2.64 8.11
N LYS A 11 -3.84 2.81 9.39
CA LYS A 11 -2.52 2.54 9.97
C LYS A 11 -2.47 1.33 10.87
N SER A 12 -3.61 0.76 11.26
CA SER A 12 -3.71 -0.38 12.17
C SER A 12 -4.57 -1.48 11.57
N TYR A 13 -4.06 -2.70 11.57
CA TYR A 13 -4.65 -3.88 10.96
C TYR A 13 -4.65 -5.01 11.96
N LEU A 14 -5.74 -5.75 12.03
CA LEU A 14 -5.90 -6.90 12.91
C LEU A 14 -6.38 -8.10 12.10
N ALA A 15 -5.72 -9.23 12.27
CA ALA A 15 -6.12 -10.49 11.67
C ALA A 15 -6.06 -11.61 12.70
N GLN A 16 -6.94 -12.61 12.54
CA GLN A 16 -6.87 -13.84 13.31
C GLN A 16 -5.82 -14.77 12.70
N THR A 17 -5.00 -15.39 13.55
CA THR A 17 -4.03 -16.41 13.14
C THR A 17 -4.67 -17.79 13.07
N ALA A 18 -4.05 -18.72 12.32
CA ALA A 18 -4.61 -20.06 12.11
C ALA A 18 -4.74 -20.88 13.40
N ASP A 19 -3.95 -20.59 14.43
CA ASP A 19 -3.98 -21.21 15.75
C ASP A 19 -5.01 -20.56 16.72
N GLY A 20 -5.83 -19.64 16.21
CA GLY A 20 -6.86 -18.94 16.97
C GLY A 20 -6.35 -17.74 17.80
N GLY A 21 -5.09 -17.36 17.63
CA GLY A 21 -4.54 -16.12 18.15
C GLY A 21 -4.85 -14.92 17.26
N TYR A 22 -4.08 -13.84 17.44
CA TYR A 22 -4.26 -12.60 16.69
C TYR A 22 -2.92 -12.01 16.32
N GLN A 23 -2.86 -11.35 15.17
CA GLN A 23 -1.74 -10.52 14.76
C GLN A 23 -2.22 -9.10 14.52
N ARG A 24 -1.60 -8.13 15.18
CA ARG A 24 -1.79 -6.70 14.93
C ARG A 24 -0.57 -6.16 14.21
N ALA A 25 -0.78 -5.49 13.09
CA ALA A 25 0.23 -4.75 12.38
C ALA A 25 -0.14 -3.27 12.38
N GLU A 26 0.73 -2.40 12.84
CA GLU A 26 0.47 -0.97 12.97
C GLU A 26 1.64 -0.15 12.45
N TYR A 27 1.35 0.83 11.58
CA TYR A 27 2.35 1.77 11.11
C TYR A 27 2.50 2.92 12.09
N ILE A 28 3.66 3.00 12.73
CA ILE A 28 3.99 4.01 13.73
C ILE A 28 5.48 4.36 13.67
N ASN A 29 5.82 5.66 13.66
CA ASN A 29 7.20 6.16 13.64
C ASN A 29 8.05 5.50 12.54
N ASP A 30 7.52 5.52 11.31
CA ASP A 30 8.18 4.99 10.10
C ASP A 30 8.52 3.50 10.14
N LYS A 31 7.75 2.73 10.91
CA LYS A 31 7.86 1.27 11.02
C LYS A 31 6.49 0.63 11.04
N ILE A 32 6.43 -0.60 10.57
CA ILE A 32 5.31 -1.49 10.86
C ILE A 32 5.69 -2.28 12.11
N VAL A 33 4.98 -2.04 13.20
CA VAL A 33 5.10 -2.82 14.43
C VAL A 33 4.12 -3.96 14.35
N VAL A 34 4.62 -5.18 14.34
CA VAL A 34 3.82 -6.41 14.30
C VAL A 34 3.85 -7.07 15.67
N GLU A 35 2.69 -7.22 16.27
CA GLU A 35 2.50 -7.93 17.53
C GLU A 35 1.67 -9.18 17.31
N THR A 36 2.12 -10.30 17.86
CA THR A 36 1.38 -11.57 17.80
C THR A 36 0.91 -11.94 19.20
N TYR A 37 -0.34 -12.31 19.30
CA TYR A 37 -1.03 -12.67 20.54
C TYR A 37 -1.55 -14.09 20.44
N ASP A 38 -1.51 -14.84 21.55
CA ASP A 38 -2.14 -16.15 21.64
C ASP A 38 -3.69 -16.05 21.69
N SER A 39 -4.36 -17.19 21.71
CA SER A 39 -5.84 -17.26 21.80
C SER A 39 -6.40 -16.70 23.11
N LYS A 40 -5.56 -16.54 24.13
CA LYS A 40 -5.91 -15.92 25.42
C LYS A 40 -5.57 -14.43 25.45
N ARG A 41 -5.09 -13.87 24.34
CA ARG A 41 -4.68 -12.47 24.17
C ARG A 41 -3.40 -12.08 24.93
N ASN A 42 -2.54 -13.02 25.26
CA ASN A 42 -1.21 -12.71 25.77
C ASN A 42 -0.29 -12.39 24.60
N LEU A 43 0.55 -11.34 24.75
CA LEU A 43 1.57 -11.01 23.76
C LEU A 43 2.63 -12.11 23.72
N VAL A 44 2.79 -12.71 22.55
CA VAL A 44 3.77 -13.79 22.30
C VAL A 44 5.05 -13.25 21.69
N SER A 45 4.93 -12.33 20.74
CA SER A 45 6.09 -11.73 20.06
C SER A 45 5.77 -10.34 19.52
N SER A 46 6.84 -9.57 19.33
CA SER A 46 6.80 -8.28 18.62
C SER A 46 7.96 -8.19 17.65
N LYS A 47 7.70 -7.63 16.47
CA LYS A 47 8.68 -7.44 15.40
C LYS A 47 8.50 -6.07 14.75
N ASN A 48 9.61 -5.40 14.43
CA ASN A 48 9.59 -4.18 13.64
C ASN A 48 9.97 -4.50 12.19
N VAL A 49 9.24 -3.91 11.25
CA VAL A 49 9.52 -3.93 9.82
C VAL A 49 9.71 -2.47 9.39
N GLU A 50 10.88 -2.14 8.83
CA GLU A 50 11.20 -0.77 8.44
C GLU A 50 10.37 -0.36 7.21
N ALA A 51 9.98 0.91 7.18
CA ALA A 51 9.39 1.50 5.98
C ALA A 51 10.43 1.58 4.85
N GLU A 52 10.03 1.23 3.64
CA GLU A 52 10.96 1.17 2.50
C GLU A 52 10.92 2.43 1.63
N LEU A 53 9.83 3.20 1.68
CA LEU A 53 9.70 4.53 1.07
C LEU A 53 9.02 5.47 2.06
N PRO A 54 9.14 6.80 1.87
CA PRO A 54 8.71 7.80 2.87
C PRO A 54 7.22 7.85 3.17
N ILE A 55 6.38 7.39 2.24
CA ILE A 55 4.93 7.48 2.38
C ILE A 55 4.37 6.07 2.56
N PHE A 56 3.65 5.86 3.65
CA PHE A 56 2.96 4.60 3.92
C PHE A 56 1.59 4.59 3.22
N GLY A 57 1.32 3.55 2.43
CA GLY A 57 0.06 3.34 1.73
C GLY A 57 -0.88 2.40 2.47
N GLY A 58 -0.40 1.26 2.95
CA GLY A 58 -1.24 0.29 3.65
C GLY A 58 -0.59 -1.07 3.82
N ILE A 59 -1.35 -1.96 4.48
CA ILE A 59 -0.99 -3.35 4.74
C ILE A 59 -2.13 -4.24 4.28
N TYR A 60 -1.78 -5.43 3.77
CA TYR A 60 -2.71 -6.52 3.55
C TYR A 60 -2.18 -7.79 4.20
N ILE A 61 -2.94 -8.36 5.11
CA ILE A 61 -2.64 -9.65 5.74
C ILE A 61 -3.38 -10.72 4.95
N GLY A 62 -2.71 -11.25 3.94
CA GLY A 62 -3.25 -12.25 3.03
C GLY A 62 -3.21 -13.66 3.60
N LYS A 63 -3.70 -14.64 2.84
CA LYS A 63 -3.76 -16.03 3.24
C LYS A 63 -2.37 -16.64 3.46
N ASP A 64 -1.53 -16.55 2.43
CA ASP A 64 -0.21 -17.21 2.41
C ASP A 64 0.94 -16.22 2.62
N TYR A 65 0.71 -14.94 2.33
CA TYR A 65 1.69 -13.87 2.45
C TYR A 65 1.09 -12.62 3.09
N ASN A 66 1.96 -11.75 3.57
CA ASN A 66 1.60 -10.40 3.99
C ASN A 66 2.20 -9.39 3.01
N TYR A 67 1.56 -8.25 2.85
CA TYR A 67 2.00 -7.21 1.93
C TYR A 67 1.99 -5.85 2.62
N ALA A 68 2.96 -5.01 2.28
CA ALA A 68 2.95 -3.61 2.63
C ALA A 68 3.19 -2.76 1.39
N VAL A 69 2.53 -1.64 1.33
CA VAL A 69 2.62 -0.70 0.22
C VAL A 69 3.20 0.61 0.72
N PHE A 70 4.23 1.06 0.03
CA PHE A 70 4.90 2.33 0.29
C PHE A 70 4.93 3.17 -0.97
N GLY A 71 5.15 4.45 -0.82
CA GLY A 71 5.34 5.36 -1.93
C GLY A 71 6.25 6.53 -1.61
N GLN A 72 6.56 7.30 -2.63
CA GLN A 72 7.27 8.56 -2.50
C GLN A 72 6.79 9.59 -3.51
N MET A 73 6.94 10.85 -3.14
CA MET A 73 6.61 11.98 -4.00
C MET A 73 7.57 12.05 -5.20
N ASN A 74 7.01 12.34 -6.36
CA ASN A 74 7.74 12.52 -7.61
C ASN A 74 7.68 13.99 -8.06
N LYS A 75 8.45 14.83 -7.39
CA LYS A 75 8.44 16.28 -7.60
C LYS A 75 8.85 16.72 -9.01
N GLU A 76 9.69 15.94 -9.65
CA GLU A 76 10.21 16.22 -10.99
C GLU A 76 9.35 15.58 -12.10
N GLU A 77 8.26 14.91 -11.73
CA GLU A 77 7.36 14.20 -12.65
C GLU A 77 8.11 13.27 -13.62
N SER A 78 9.13 12.61 -13.09
CA SER A 78 10.00 11.73 -13.86
C SER A 78 9.40 10.33 -13.98
N ASP A 79 9.32 9.82 -15.20
CA ASP A 79 8.90 8.43 -15.45
C ASP A 79 9.88 7.39 -14.89
N GLU A 80 11.09 7.78 -14.47
CA GLU A 80 12.07 6.91 -13.85
C GLU A 80 12.00 6.89 -12.31
N CYS A 81 11.23 7.80 -11.70
CA CYS A 81 11.04 7.83 -10.24
C CYS A 81 10.16 6.66 -9.80
N GLU A 82 10.62 5.84 -8.86
CA GLU A 82 9.80 4.83 -8.22
C GLU A 82 8.77 5.52 -7.32
N VAL A 83 7.49 5.43 -7.66
CA VAL A 83 6.41 6.13 -6.96
C VAL A 83 5.61 5.22 -6.04
N PHE A 84 5.52 3.92 -6.37
CA PHE A 84 4.94 2.90 -5.51
C PHE A 84 5.88 1.71 -5.37
N ARG A 85 5.89 1.12 -4.18
CA ARG A 85 6.56 -0.14 -3.88
C ARG A 85 5.61 -1.08 -3.15
N PHE A 86 5.34 -2.23 -3.75
CA PHE A 86 4.54 -3.30 -3.18
C PHE A 86 5.48 -4.37 -2.68
N VAL A 87 5.57 -4.55 -1.37
CA VAL A 87 6.52 -5.48 -0.74
C VAL A 87 5.78 -6.69 -0.22
N LYS A 88 6.26 -7.88 -0.58
CA LYS A 88 5.76 -9.17 -0.13
C LYS A 88 6.61 -9.70 1.01
N TYR A 89 5.94 -10.18 2.05
CA TYR A 89 6.54 -10.82 3.22
C TYR A 89 5.95 -12.21 3.43
N ASP A 90 6.70 -13.10 4.06
CA ASP A 90 6.13 -14.33 4.60
C ASP A 90 5.19 -14.04 5.80
N LYS A 91 4.56 -15.07 6.34
CA LYS A 91 3.64 -14.91 7.49
C LYS A 91 4.33 -14.48 8.78
N ASN A 92 5.66 -14.58 8.84
CA ASN A 92 6.48 -14.08 9.93
C ASN A 92 7.06 -12.68 9.67
N TRP A 93 6.58 -12.02 8.60
CA TRP A 93 7.05 -10.70 8.19
C TRP A 93 8.54 -10.65 7.82
N ASN A 94 9.09 -11.75 7.30
CA ASN A 94 10.37 -11.72 6.63
C ASN A 94 10.17 -11.26 5.19
N ARG A 95 10.97 -10.28 4.79
CA ARG A 95 10.91 -9.72 3.45
C ARG A 95 11.29 -10.77 2.41
N LEU A 96 10.49 -10.89 1.37
CA LEU A 96 10.72 -11.83 0.26
C LEU A 96 11.13 -11.08 -1.01
N VAL A 97 10.19 -10.36 -1.62
CA VAL A 97 10.36 -9.72 -2.93
C VAL A 97 9.48 -8.46 -3.00
N GLN A 98 9.71 -7.62 -3.99
CA GLN A 98 8.91 -6.40 -4.23
C GLN A 98 8.55 -6.26 -5.69
N CYS A 99 7.48 -5.49 -5.95
CA CYS A 99 7.16 -4.84 -7.21
C CYS A 99 7.40 -3.34 -7.08
N SER A 100 8.20 -2.78 -7.98
CA SER A 100 8.44 -1.34 -8.07
C SER A 100 7.68 -0.75 -9.25
N VAL A 101 6.90 0.30 -9.02
CA VAL A 101 6.16 1.03 -10.05
C VAL A 101 6.78 2.41 -10.19
N LYS A 102 7.22 2.72 -11.40
CA LYS A 102 7.85 3.99 -11.72
C LYS A 102 6.91 4.91 -12.49
N GLY A 103 7.06 6.20 -12.33
CA GLY A 103 6.30 7.25 -13.01
C GLY A 103 4.81 7.17 -12.73
N ALA A 104 4.11 6.29 -13.46
CA ALA A 104 2.70 5.98 -13.30
C ALA A 104 1.79 7.24 -13.27
N ASN A 105 2.18 8.29 -14.00
CA ASN A 105 1.49 9.58 -13.97
C ASN A 105 1.22 10.08 -12.54
N THR A 106 2.16 9.84 -11.61
CA THR A 106 1.96 10.10 -10.19
C THR A 106 2.92 11.17 -9.68
N TYR A 107 2.36 12.24 -9.14
CA TYR A 107 3.06 13.28 -8.40
C TYR A 107 3.11 12.96 -6.90
N ILE A 108 1.95 12.69 -6.28
CA ILE A 108 1.85 12.26 -4.87
C ILE A 108 1.02 10.98 -4.78
N PRO A 109 1.60 9.84 -4.36
CA PRO A 109 0.85 8.61 -4.13
C PRO A 109 -0.05 8.71 -2.88
N PHE A 110 -1.18 8.01 -2.89
CA PHE A 110 -2.17 7.88 -1.80
C PHE A 110 -2.82 9.20 -1.38
N ASP A 111 -2.72 10.25 -2.18
CA ASP A 111 -3.36 11.51 -1.83
C ASP A 111 -4.87 11.44 -1.99
N ALA A 112 -5.59 12.04 -1.03
CA ALA A 112 -7.04 12.12 -0.95
C ALA A 112 -7.80 10.79 -0.73
N GLY A 113 -7.12 9.70 -0.34
CA GLY A 113 -7.84 8.47 -0.09
C GLY A 113 -7.06 7.39 0.64
N GLY A 114 -7.65 6.22 0.69
CA GLY A 114 -7.11 5.04 1.30
C GLY A 114 -6.45 4.11 0.27
N LEU A 115 -6.28 2.87 0.70
CA LEU A 115 -5.77 1.79 -0.14
C LEU A 115 -6.57 0.53 0.19
N SER A 116 -7.01 -0.17 -0.84
CA SER A 116 -7.68 -1.46 -0.74
C SER A 116 -6.88 -2.51 -1.49
N MET A 117 -6.76 -3.70 -0.90
CA MET A 117 -6.10 -4.84 -1.52
C MET A 117 -6.95 -6.10 -1.38
N THR A 118 -6.84 -6.99 -2.35
CA THR A 118 -7.40 -8.34 -2.29
C THR A 118 -6.55 -9.29 -3.11
N GLU A 119 -6.57 -10.56 -2.74
CA GLU A 119 -5.87 -11.62 -3.48
C GLU A 119 -6.88 -12.60 -4.10
N THR A 120 -6.68 -12.97 -5.34
CA THR A 120 -7.43 -14.04 -6.02
C THR A 120 -6.66 -14.57 -7.22
N ASP A 121 -6.76 -15.87 -7.47
CA ASP A 121 -6.16 -16.55 -8.63
C ASP A 121 -4.66 -16.29 -8.81
N GLY A 122 -3.90 -16.24 -7.68
CA GLY A 122 -2.46 -16.01 -7.69
C GLY A 122 -2.05 -14.57 -8.03
N LYS A 123 -2.97 -13.63 -7.89
CA LYS A 123 -2.74 -12.20 -8.13
C LYS A 123 -3.17 -11.36 -6.94
N LEU A 124 -2.39 -10.33 -6.68
CA LEU A 124 -2.70 -9.26 -5.75
C LEU A 124 -3.27 -8.07 -6.54
N TYR A 125 -4.47 -7.67 -6.21
CA TYR A 125 -5.15 -6.49 -6.74
C TYR A 125 -5.01 -5.35 -5.74
N ILE A 126 -4.56 -4.21 -6.21
CA ILE A 126 -4.30 -3.02 -5.38
C ILE A 126 -5.07 -1.87 -6.00
N HIS A 127 -5.89 -1.20 -5.20
CA HIS A 127 -6.64 -0.02 -5.62
C HIS A 127 -6.40 1.12 -4.63
N THR A 128 -6.05 2.30 -5.15
CA THR A 128 -5.75 3.49 -4.37
C THR A 128 -5.99 4.75 -5.19
N CYS A 129 -5.61 5.88 -4.66
CA CYS A 129 -5.65 7.16 -5.38
C CYS A 129 -4.28 7.84 -5.34
N HIS A 130 -4.11 8.84 -6.20
CA HIS A 130 -2.91 9.64 -6.31
C HIS A 130 -3.24 11.05 -6.83
N GLU A 131 -2.33 12.01 -6.62
CA GLU A 131 -2.25 13.21 -7.46
C GLU A 131 -1.45 12.86 -8.72
N MET A 132 -2.02 13.21 -9.89
CA MET A 132 -1.36 13.01 -11.18
C MET A 132 -0.30 14.09 -11.44
N TYR A 133 0.47 13.91 -12.50
CA TYR A 133 1.33 14.96 -13.04
C TYR A 133 0.53 16.22 -13.36
N GLN A 134 1.21 17.35 -13.42
CA GLN A 134 0.59 18.62 -13.73
C GLN A 134 -0.10 18.57 -15.09
N SER A 135 -1.36 18.97 -15.11
CA SER A 135 -2.17 19.08 -16.32
C SER A 135 -1.99 20.44 -17.01
N ASP A 136 -2.51 20.59 -18.22
CA ASP A 136 -2.41 21.83 -19.01
C ASP A 136 -3.04 23.05 -18.33
N ASP A 137 -3.95 22.83 -17.36
CA ASP A 137 -4.55 23.89 -16.54
C ASP A 137 -3.66 24.35 -15.36
N GLY A 138 -2.49 23.73 -15.20
CA GLY A 138 -1.52 24.06 -14.18
C GLY A 138 -1.76 23.40 -12.82
N TYR A 139 -2.71 22.48 -12.71
CA TYR A 139 -3.03 21.77 -11.46
C TYR A 139 -2.64 20.29 -11.51
N HIS A 140 -2.38 19.72 -10.32
CA HIS A 140 -2.33 18.28 -10.11
C HIS A 140 -3.73 17.80 -9.72
N HIS A 141 -4.31 16.95 -10.54
CA HIS A 141 -5.64 16.39 -10.28
C HIS A 141 -5.55 15.03 -9.61
N GLN A 142 -6.47 14.75 -8.68
CA GLN A 142 -6.58 13.43 -8.07
C GLN A 142 -7.27 12.46 -9.02
N ALA A 143 -6.81 11.21 -9.00
CA ALA A 143 -7.42 10.11 -9.71
C ALA A 143 -7.30 8.81 -8.92
N ASN A 144 -8.15 7.85 -9.23
CA ASN A 144 -7.99 6.49 -8.77
C ASN A 144 -6.95 5.77 -9.64
N CYS A 145 -6.16 4.91 -9.03
CA CYS A 145 -5.24 4.03 -9.72
C CYS A 145 -5.35 2.60 -9.21
N SER A 146 -5.11 1.65 -10.11
CA SER A 146 -5.20 0.22 -9.80
C SER A 146 -4.01 -0.51 -10.38
N PHE A 147 -3.57 -1.54 -9.67
CA PHE A 147 -2.44 -2.38 -10.08
C PHE A 147 -2.80 -3.84 -9.88
N VAL A 148 -2.36 -4.68 -10.80
CA VAL A 148 -2.47 -6.13 -10.70
C VAL A 148 -1.05 -6.70 -10.70
N VAL A 149 -0.70 -7.41 -9.64
CA VAL A 149 0.64 -7.97 -9.44
C VAL A 149 0.54 -9.48 -9.32
N ASN A 150 1.42 -10.21 -10.01
CA ASN A 150 1.53 -11.66 -9.85
C ASN A 150 2.12 -11.97 -8.46
N GLU A 151 1.45 -12.78 -7.66
CA GLU A 151 1.89 -13.09 -6.30
C GLU A 151 3.15 -13.96 -6.26
N GLU A 152 3.42 -14.79 -7.28
CA GLU A 152 4.57 -15.68 -7.28
C GLU A 152 5.89 -14.88 -7.29
N ASP A 153 6.04 -13.97 -8.24
CA ASP A 153 7.29 -13.26 -8.51
C ASP A 153 7.21 -11.73 -8.32
N MET A 154 6.04 -11.21 -7.93
CA MET A 154 5.74 -9.79 -7.77
C MET A 154 5.95 -8.96 -9.05
N THR A 155 5.75 -9.57 -10.24
CA THR A 155 5.74 -8.82 -11.49
C THR A 155 4.43 -8.05 -11.66
N LEU A 156 4.52 -6.80 -12.16
CA LEU A 156 3.35 -6.00 -12.53
C LEU A 156 2.72 -6.62 -13.79
N VAL A 157 1.46 -7.06 -13.67
CA VAL A 157 0.71 -7.67 -14.79
C VAL A 157 -0.10 -6.62 -15.54
N ASP A 158 -0.72 -5.70 -14.80
CA ASP A 158 -1.56 -4.66 -15.36
C ASP A 158 -1.60 -3.45 -14.44
N SER A 159 -1.86 -2.26 -15.02
CA SER A 159 -2.02 -1.04 -14.25
C SER A 159 -2.96 -0.07 -14.94
N TYR A 160 -3.75 0.63 -14.14
CA TYR A 160 -4.55 1.77 -14.55
C TYR A 160 -4.21 2.95 -13.65
N THR A 161 -3.69 4.03 -14.23
CA THR A 161 -3.24 5.21 -13.48
C THR A 161 -4.11 6.44 -13.71
N GLY A 162 -5.23 6.23 -14.34
CA GLY A 162 -6.38 7.11 -14.39
C GLY A 162 -6.26 8.35 -15.26
N VAL A 163 -7.41 8.82 -15.60
CA VAL A 163 -7.72 10.22 -15.84
C VAL A 163 -8.63 10.67 -14.71
N MET A 164 -8.66 11.96 -14.44
CA MET A 164 -9.47 12.58 -13.40
C MET A 164 -10.90 12.01 -13.37
N ASN A 165 -11.30 11.44 -12.25
CA ASN A 165 -12.65 10.95 -12.02
C ASN A 165 -13.57 12.11 -11.66
N LEU A 166 -14.27 12.62 -12.65
CA LEU A 166 -15.33 13.62 -12.44
C LEU A 166 -16.61 12.90 -11.97
N GLY A 167 -16.89 12.93 -10.69
CA GLY A 167 -18.15 12.45 -10.12
C GLY A 167 -18.15 11.04 -9.54
N GLU A 168 -17.02 10.34 -9.51
CA GLU A 168 -16.85 9.09 -8.79
C GLU A 168 -16.08 9.34 -7.47
N GLY A 169 -16.44 8.64 -6.41
CA GLY A 169 -15.73 8.75 -5.12
C GLY A 169 -14.30 8.20 -5.21
N TYR A 170 -13.43 8.72 -4.38
CA TYR A 170 -12.10 8.13 -4.16
C TYR A 170 -12.16 6.93 -3.21
N VAL A 171 -11.18 6.07 -3.25
CA VAL A 171 -11.08 4.85 -2.43
C VAL A 171 -10.98 5.16 -0.94
#